data_e50542916d831551c72c44074c8fbb00
#
_entry.id   e50542916d831551c72c44074c8fbb00
#
_cell.length_a   1.000
_cell.length_b   1.000
_cell.length_c   1.000
_cell.angle_alpha   90.00
_cell.angle_beta   90.00
_cell.angle_gamma   90.00
#
_symmetry.space_group_name_H-M   'P 1'
#
loop_
_entity.id
_entity.type
_entity.pdbx_description
1 polymer ?
#
loop_
_entity_poly.entity_id
_entity_poly.type
_entity_poly.pdbx_seq_one_letter_code
_entity_poly.pdbx_strand_id
1 'polypeptide(L)'
;MHFVHHVPFFNHFLGYIFPVTESVMAHMKMVFYPMLLLSVYLCFSRRDIREIGAPVLGALAVMPLIVAAFFSYWIFVRHELMVLDIVIYIASMVGAVHLANRWRKCAFVQRLWSLWIVLIVIVIIAIGVLTYHAPDWIIFADLG
;
A
#
# COMPACT_ATOMS: atom_id res chain seq x y z
N MET A 1 17.10 -4.40 10.10
CA MET A 1 16.57 -3.20 10.79
C MET A 1 16.05 -3.51 12.19
N HIS A 2 16.89 -4.11 13.04
CA HIS A 2 16.51 -4.46 14.42
C HIS A 2 16.65 -3.32 15.45
N PHE A 3 17.05 -2.13 15.04
CA PHE A 3 17.39 -1.04 15.98
C PHE A 3 16.21 -0.19 16.48
N VAL A 4 15.02 -0.31 15.90
CA VAL A 4 13.88 0.56 16.24
C VAL A 4 13.01 0.00 17.37
N HIS A 5 13.25 -1.25 17.81
CA HIS A 5 12.42 -1.92 18.80
C HIS A 5 12.58 -1.48 20.27
N HIS A 6 13.47 -0.52 20.58
CA HIS A 6 13.76 -0.18 21.98
C HIS A 6 12.98 1.01 22.57
N VAL A 7 12.06 1.64 21.81
CA VAL A 7 11.26 2.75 22.35
C VAL A 7 9.77 2.37 22.30
N PRO A 8 9.13 1.97 23.39
CA PRO A 8 7.80 1.35 23.39
C PRO A 8 6.67 2.25 22.88
N PHE A 9 6.79 3.56 23.01
CA PHE A 9 5.76 4.49 22.56
C PHE A 9 5.83 4.78 21.04
N PHE A 10 7.02 4.82 20.48
CA PHE A 10 7.25 5.03 19.05
C PHE A 10 6.96 3.78 18.22
N ASN A 11 7.08 2.59 18.79
CA ASN A 11 6.90 1.32 18.09
C ASN A 11 5.47 1.11 17.58
N HIS A 12 4.45 1.48 18.34
CA HIS A 12 3.07 1.30 17.89
C HIS A 12 2.73 2.22 16.71
N PHE A 13 3.17 3.47 16.74
CA PHE A 13 2.88 4.41 15.67
C PHE A 13 3.72 4.11 14.41
N LEU A 14 5.00 3.78 14.59
CA LEU A 14 5.88 3.42 13.47
C LEU A 14 5.50 2.08 12.85
N GLY A 15 5.06 1.09 13.62
CA GLY A 15 4.56 -0.19 13.10
C GLY A 15 3.29 -0.07 12.25
N TYR A 16 2.56 1.03 12.42
CA TYR A 16 1.39 1.33 11.59
C TYR A 16 1.78 1.75 10.16
N ILE A 17 2.86 2.51 10.03
CA ILE A 17 3.32 3.07 8.75
C ILE A 17 4.42 2.19 8.14
N PHE A 18 5.34 1.69 8.96
CA PHE A 18 6.45 0.87 8.49
C PHE A 18 6.17 -0.63 8.66
N PRO A 19 6.70 -1.46 7.78
CA PRO A 19 6.57 -2.91 7.92
C PRO A 19 7.27 -3.39 9.20
N VAL A 20 6.52 -4.06 10.05
CA VAL A 20 7.06 -4.70 11.27
C VAL A 20 7.58 -6.09 10.96
N THR A 21 7.01 -6.72 9.94
CA THR A 21 7.38 -8.05 9.45
C THR A 21 7.60 -8.01 7.93
N GLU A 22 8.45 -8.88 7.42
CA GLU A 22 8.71 -9.03 5.97
C GLU A 22 7.59 -9.84 5.30
N SER A 23 6.35 -9.39 5.49
CA SER A 23 5.17 -10.03 4.92
C SER A 23 4.67 -9.30 3.67
N VAL A 24 3.84 -9.99 2.88
CA VAL A 24 3.16 -9.39 1.71
C VAL A 24 2.37 -8.14 2.12
N MET A 25 1.83 -8.13 3.34
CA MET A 25 1.12 -6.98 3.90
C MET A 25 2.02 -5.75 4.04
N ALA A 26 3.30 -5.95 4.33
CA ALA A 26 4.29 -4.88 4.39
C ALA A 26 4.46 -4.19 3.02
N HIS A 27 4.54 -4.97 1.95
CA HIS A 27 4.66 -4.46 0.59
C HIS A 27 3.41 -3.68 0.15
N MET A 28 2.23 -4.14 0.53
CA MET A 28 0.98 -3.42 0.28
C MET A 28 0.95 -2.05 0.95
N LYS A 29 1.41 -1.95 2.20
CA LYS A 29 1.54 -0.67 2.92
C LYS A 29 2.51 0.28 2.22
N MET A 30 3.66 -0.23 1.79
CA MET A 30 4.68 0.57 1.11
C MET A 30 4.19 1.21 -0.19
N VAL A 31 3.21 0.63 -0.88
CA VAL A 31 2.57 1.23 -2.06
C VAL A 31 1.44 2.17 -1.65
N PHE A 32 0.61 1.77 -0.71
CA PHE A 32 -0.57 2.53 -0.33
C PHE A 32 -0.24 3.90 0.26
N TYR A 33 0.69 3.98 1.21
CA TYR A 33 1.00 5.24 1.89
C TYR A 33 1.64 6.30 0.98
N PRO A 34 2.62 6.02 0.13
CA PRO A 34 3.12 6.98 -0.84
C PRO A 34 2.06 7.47 -1.82
N MET A 35 1.16 6.59 -2.26
CA MET A 35 0.05 6.98 -3.14
C MET A 35 -0.99 7.83 -2.41
N LEU A 36 -1.21 7.59 -1.13
CA LEU A 36 -2.04 8.45 -0.28
C LEU A 36 -1.41 9.85 -0.13
N LEU A 37 -0.10 9.93 0.12
CA LEU A 37 0.62 11.20 0.15
C LEU A 37 0.54 11.94 -1.19
N LEU A 38 0.65 11.23 -2.30
CA LEU A 38 0.47 11.78 -3.63
C LEU A 38 -0.95 12.33 -3.82
N SER A 39 -1.97 11.63 -3.32
CA SER A 39 -3.37 12.12 -3.34
C SER A 39 -3.52 13.44 -2.60
N VAL A 40 -2.98 13.52 -1.39
CA VAL A 40 -3.01 14.72 -0.57
C VAL A 40 -2.25 15.86 -1.26
N TYR A 41 -1.06 15.58 -1.77
CA TYR A 41 -0.26 16.56 -2.51
C TYR A 41 -1.01 17.12 -3.73
N LEU A 42 -1.65 16.27 -4.52
CA LEU A 42 -2.41 16.70 -5.69
C LEU A 42 -3.64 17.54 -5.32
N CYS A 43 -4.34 17.18 -4.24
CA CYS A 43 -5.45 17.97 -3.73
C CYS A 43 -5.01 19.38 -3.33
N PHE A 44 -3.90 19.50 -2.61
CA PHE A 44 -3.37 20.80 -2.19
C PHE A 44 -2.79 21.61 -3.36
N SER A 45 -2.01 20.97 -4.22
CA SER A 45 -1.35 21.62 -5.35
C SER A 45 -2.33 22.13 -6.39
N ARG A 46 -3.40 21.38 -6.62
CA ARG A 46 -4.43 21.73 -7.62
C ARG A 46 -5.66 22.41 -7.00
N ARG A 47 -5.71 22.50 -5.67
CA ARG A 47 -6.86 23.02 -4.93
C ARG A 47 -8.19 22.35 -5.30
N ASP A 48 -8.15 21.08 -5.67
CA ASP A 48 -9.33 20.30 -6.05
C ASP A 48 -9.32 18.95 -5.30
N ILE A 49 -10.28 18.76 -4.41
CA ILE A 49 -10.46 17.53 -3.64
C ILE A 49 -10.80 16.32 -4.51
N ARG A 50 -11.28 16.56 -5.73
CA ARG A 50 -11.64 15.49 -6.66
C ARG A 50 -10.43 14.70 -7.18
N GLU A 51 -9.24 15.27 -7.03
CA GLU A 51 -7.97 14.61 -7.40
C GLU A 51 -7.59 13.46 -6.44
N ILE A 52 -8.28 13.32 -5.29
CA ILE A 52 -7.95 12.30 -4.28
C ILE A 52 -8.15 10.86 -4.79
N GLY A 53 -9.15 10.66 -5.65
CA GLY A 53 -9.59 9.32 -6.05
C GLY A 53 -8.61 8.56 -6.93
N ALA A 54 -7.97 9.25 -7.88
CA ALA A 54 -7.16 8.59 -8.89
C ALA A 54 -5.91 7.89 -8.34
N PRO A 55 -5.08 8.50 -7.47
CA PRO A 55 -3.94 7.80 -6.87
C PRO A 55 -4.36 6.65 -5.96
N VAL A 56 -5.44 6.82 -5.19
CA VAL A 56 -5.97 5.76 -4.32
C VAL A 56 -6.46 4.57 -5.15
N LEU A 57 -7.20 4.83 -6.21
CA LEU A 57 -7.65 3.77 -7.13
C LEU A 57 -6.46 3.07 -7.79
N GLY A 58 -5.41 3.82 -8.18
CA GLY A 58 -4.17 3.25 -8.71
C GLY A 58 -3.49 2.32 -7.72
N ALA A 59 -3.37 2.72 -6.46
CA ALA A 59 -2.82 1.89 -5.38
C ALA A 59 -3.64 0.62 -5.17
N LEU A 60 -4.97 0.76 -5.05
CA LEU A 60 -5.86 -0.38 -4.83
C LEU A 60 -5.88 -1.37 -5.99
N ALA A 61 -5.75 -0.89 -7.23
CA ALA A 61 -5.69 -1.76 -8.41
C ALA A 61 -4.37 -2.56 -8.48
N VAL A 62 -3.28 -1.99 -7.97
CA VAL A 62 -1.95 -2.64 -7.98
C VAL A 62 -1.77 -3.61 -6.82
N MET A 63 -2.47 -3.44 -5.70
CA MET A 63 -2.38 -4.34 -4.54
C MET A 63 -2.56 -5.82 -4.88
N PRO A 64 -3.63 -6.25 -5.58
CA PRO A 64 -3.78 -7.65 -5.95
C PRO A 64 -2.69 -8.15 -6.90
N LEU A 65 -2.11 -7.28 -7.73
CA LEU A 65 -0.98 -7.63 -8.60
C LEU A 65 0.29 -7.91 -7.79
N ILE A 66 0.53 -7.16 -6.71
CA ILE A 66 1.64 -7.42 -5.79
C ILE A 66 1.49 -8.79 -5.16
N VAL A 67 0.30 -9.11 -4.65
CA VAL A 67 -0.01 -10.41 -4.05
C VAL A 67 0.22 -11.53 -5.07
N ALA A 68 -0.32 -11.39 -6.27
CA ALA A 68 -0.17 -12.38 -7.35
C ALA A 68 1.30 -12.57 -7.75
N ALA A 69 2.05 -11.48 -7.92
CA ALA A 69 3.47 -11.54 -8.25
C ALA A 69 4.28 -12.23 -7.15
N PHE A 70 4.04 -11.87 -5.88
CA PHE A 70 4.70 -12.48 -4.75
C PHE A 70 4.46 -13.99 -4.69
N PHE A 71 3.21 -14.43 -4.73
CA PHE A 71 2.90 -15.86 -4.71
C PHE A 71 3.42 -16.61 -5.93
N SER A 72 3.45 -15.97 -7.10
CA SER A 72 3.97 -16.58 -8.32
C SER A 72 5.44 -16.95 -8.18
N TYR A 73 6.28 -16.04 -7.69
CA TYR A 73 7.70 -16.38 -7.54
C TYR A 73 7.97 -17.26 -6.33
N TRP A 74 7.19 -17.11 -5.24
CA TRP A 74 7.35 -17.93 -4.04
C TRP A 74 7.12 -19.41 -4.29
N ILE A 75 6.17 -19.76 -5.16
CA ILE A 75 5.92 -21.15 -5.59
C ILE A 75 7.17 -21.77 -6.24
N PHE A 76 7.93 -20.98 -7.01
CA PHE A 76 9.09 -21.47 -7.73
C PHE A 76 10.37 -21.47 -6.91
N VAL A 77 10.61 -20.45 -6.12
CA VAL A 77 11.90 -20.20 -5.47
C VAL A 77 11.89 -20.62 -4.00
N ARG A 78 10.75 -20.56 -3.33
CA ARG A 78 10.57 -20.87 -1.90
C ARG A 78 11.51 -20.12 -0.94
N HIS A 79 12.12 -19.04 -1.38
CA HIS A 79 12.97 -18.16 -0.59
C HIS A 79 12.62 -16.71 -0.90
N GLU A 80 12.72 -15.83 0.08
CA GLU A 80 12.62 -14.40 -0.16
C GLU A 80 13.87 -13.91 -0.90
N LEU A 81 13.67 -13.31 -2.05
CA LEU A 81 14.72 -12.66 -2.82
C LEU A 81 14.54 -11.14 -2.70
N MET A 82 15.31 -10.51 -1.81
CA MET A 82 15.26 -9.07 -1.57
C MET A 82 15.31 -8.24 -2.87
N VAL A 83 16.12 -8.66 -3.84
CA VAL A 83 16.23 -7.97 -5.14
C VAL A 83 14.91 -8.05 -5.91
N LEU A 84 14.25 -9.18 -5.90
CA LEU A 84 12.99 -9.39 -6.60
C LEU A 84 11.86 -8.60 -5.94
N ASP A 85 11.84 -8.54 -4.62
CA ASP A 85 10.87 -7.75 -3.85
C ASP A 85 11.01 -6.26 -4.15
N ILE A 86 12.23 -5.75 -4.24
CA ILE A 86 12.51 -4.36 -4.64
C ILE A 86 12.02 -4.09 -6.07
N VAL A 87 12.26 -5.02 -7.00
CA VAL A 87 11.80 -4.88 -8.39
C VAL A 87 10.28 -4.88 -8.47
N ILE A 88 9.61 -5.78 -7.76
CA ILE A 88 8.13 -5.83 -7.68
C ILE A 88 7.59 -4.53 -7.10
N TYR A 89 8.21 -4.01 -6.04
CA TYR A 89 7.82 -2.75 -5.42
C TYR A 89 7.93 -1.57 -6.40
N ILE A 90 9.07 -1.40 -7.05
CA ILE A 90 9.30 -0.32 -8.02
C ILE A 90 8.32 -0.44 -9.20
N ALA A 91 8.14 -1.62 -9.76
CA ALA A 91 7.19 -1.86 -10.84
C ALA A 91 5.75 -1.53 -10.42
N SER A 92 5.38 -1.89 -9.20
CA SER A 92 4.07 -1.60 -8.62
C SER A 92 3.83 -0.11 -8.43
N MET A 93 4.83 0.63 -7.95
CA MET A 93 4.76 2.09 -7.81
C MET A 93 4.60 2.79 -9.15
N VAL A 94 5.40 2.40 -10.14
CA VAL A 94 5.30 2.96 -11.51
C VAL A 94 3.92 2.65 -12.10
N GLY A 95 3.44 1.41 -11.94
CA GLY A 95 2.12 1.00 -12.39
C GLY A 95 1.00 1.79 -11.72
N ALA A 96 1.06 1.98 -10.41
CA ALA A 96 0.07 2.74 -9.65
C ALA A 96 0.01 4.21 -10.09
N VAL A 97 1.17 4.85 -10.28
CA VAL A 97 1.26 6.24 -10.78
C VAL A 97 0.73 6.34 -12.21
N HIS A 98 1.06 5.39 -13.07
CA HIS A 98 0.57 5.35 -14.45
C HIS A 98 -0.96 5.23 -14.50
N LEU A 99 -1.53 4.32 -13.73
CA LEU A 99 -2.97 4.14 -13.62
C LEU A 99 -3.65 5.39 -13.02
N ALA A 100 -3.05 5.98 -11.99
CA ALA A 100 -3.53 7.23 -11.41
C ALA A 100 -3.61 8.35 -12.45
N ASN A 101 -2.56 8.53 -13.25
CA ASN A 101 -2.54 9.53 -14.32
C ASN A 101 -3.60 9.27 -15.40
N ARG A 102 -3.83 8.01 -15.74
CA ARG A 102 -4.85 7.62 -16.71
C ARG A 102 -6.27 7.89 -16.19
N TRP A 103 -6.54 7.52 -14.94
CA TRP A 103 -7.87 7.64 -14.35
C TRP A 103 -8.18 9.02 -13.79
N ARG A 104 -7.18 9.88 -13.60
CA ARG A 104 -7.38 11.25 -13.14
C ARG A 104 -8.31 12.07 -14.02
N LYS A 105 -8.31 11.79 -15.32
CA LYS A 105 -9.19 12.47 -16.29
C LYS A 105 -10.60 11.84 -16.35
N CYS A 106 -10.85 10.78 -15.62
CA CYS A 106 -12.14 10.10 -15.62
C CYS A 106 -13.13 10.86 -14.74
N ALA A 107 -14.18 11.39 -15.35
CA ALA A 107 -15.23 12.15 -14.65
C ALA A 107 -15.92 11.29 -13.55
N PHE A 108 -16.05 9.99 -13.76
CA PHE A 108 -16.61 9.06 -12.79
C PHE A 108 -15.78 9.01 -11.50
N VAL A 109 -14.45 8.92 -11.63
CA VAL A 109 -13.53 8.90 -10.48
C VAL A 109 -13.60 10.21 -9.70
N GLN A 110 -13.64 11.34 -10.41
CA GLN A 110 -13.73 12.67 -9.80
C GLN A 110 -15.10 12.90 -9.11
N ARG A 111 -16.17 12.38 -9.68
CA ARG A 111 -17.53 12.54 -9.12
C ARG A 111 -17.70 11.81 -7.80
N LEU A 112 -16.99 10.71 -7.61
CA LEU A 112 -17.07 9.87 -6.41
C LEU A 112 -16.04 10.24 -5.33
N TRP A 113 -15.55 11.48 -5.30
CA TRP A 113 -14.50 11.90 -4.37
C TRP A 113 -14.82 11.61 -2.89
N SER A 114 -16.08 11.76 -2.48
CA SER A 114 -16.52 11.46 -1.11
C SER A 114 -16.42 9.97 -0.78
N LEU A 115 -16.74 9.10 -1.73
CA LEU A 115 -16.59 7.66 -1.57
C LEU A 115 -15.11 7.25 -1.44
N TRP A 116 -14.21 7.92 -2.14
CA TRP A 116 -12.77 7.68 -2.02
C TRP A 116 -12.24 8.03 -0.65
N ILE A 117 -12.72 9.11 -0.04
CA ILE A 117 -12.35 9.49 1.33
C ILE A 117 -12.80 8.41 2.32
N VAL A 118 -14.04 7.95 2.23
CA VAL A 118 -14.56 6.87 3.07
C VAL A 118 -13.75 5.59 2.88
N LEU A 119 -13.42 5.25 1.64
CA LEU A 119 -12.61 4.07 1.32
C LEU A 119 -11.19 4.17 1.90
N ILE A 120 -10.56 5.33 1.82
CA ILE A 120 -9.25 5.60 2.45
C ILE A 120 -9.32 5.31 3.95
N VAL A 121 -10.32 5.84 4.63
CA VAL A 121 -10.50 5.63 6.07
C VAL A 121 -10.68 4.14 6.38
N ILE A 122 -11.51 3.45 5.61
CA ILE A 122 -11.75 2.00 5.78
C ILE A 122 -10.44 1.23 5.58
N VAL A 123 -9.68 1.53 4.53
CA VAL A 123 -8.41 0.83 4.23
C VAL A 123 -7.38 1.10 5.33
N ILE A 124 -7.27 2.33 5.84
CA ILE A 124 -6.36 2.66 6.93
C ILE A 124 -6.73 1.88 8.21
N ILE A 125 -8.01 1.83 8.55
CA ILE A 125 -8.50 1.06 9.70
C ILE A 125 -8.22 -0.44 9.49
N ALA A 126 -8.50 -0.98 8.31
CA ALA A 126 -8.25 -2.38 7.98
C ALA A 126 -6.75 -2.73 8.09
N ILE A 127 -5.88 -1.89 7.54
CA ILE A 127 -4.42 -2.05 7.67
C ILE A 127 -4.01 -2.03 9.14
N GLY A 128 -4.56 -1.14 9.95
CA GLY A 128 -4.28 -1.08 11.37
C GLY A 128 -4.71 -2.33 12.12
N VAL A 129 -5.95 -2.75 11.95
CA VAL A 129 -6.49 -3.96 12.58
C VAL A 129 -5.69 -5.19 12.16
N LEU A 130 -5.44 -5.37 10.87
CA LEU A 130 -4.68 -6.51 10.35
C LEU A 130 -3.20 -6.49 10.75
N THR A 131 -2.64 -5.33 11.09
CA THR A 131 -1.26 -5.24 11.59
C THR A 131 -1.13 -5.76 13.02
N TYR A 132 -2.12 -5.47 13.86
CA TYR A 132 -2.06 -5.80 15.30
C TYR A 132 -2.83 -7.08 15.66
N HIS A 133 -3.78 -7.47 14.83
CA HIS A 133 -4.61 -8.67 15.02
C HIS A 133 -4.56 -9.53 13.75
N ALA A 134 -3.34 -9.77 13.23
CA ALA A 134 -3.15 -10.58 12.04
C ALA A 134 -3.69 -11.99 12.26
N PRO A 135 -4.63 -12.48 11.44
CA PRO A 135 -4.98 -13.90 11.46
C PRO A 135 -3.79 -14.73 10.96
N ASP A 136 -3.73 -16.00 11.35
CA ASP A 136 -2.67 -16.96 10.96
C ASP A 136 -2.76 -17.35 9.47
N TRP A 137 -2.84 -16.38 8.61
CA TRP A 137 -2.88 -16.58 7.16
C TRP A 137 -1.49 -16.40 6.57
N ILE A 138 -1.20 -17.12 5.49
CA ILE A 138 0.08 -17.07 4.76
C ILE A 138 0.48 -15.64 4.37
N ILE A 139 -0.50 -14.76 4.08
CA ILE A 139 -0.25 -13.35 3.74
C ILE A 139 0.42 -12.55 4.87
N PHE A 140 0.24 -12.99 6.12
CA PHE A 140 0.77 -12.35 7.31
C PHE A 140 1.95 -13.12 7.93
N ALA A 141 2.26 -14.31 7.41
CA ALA A 141 3.38 -15.10 7.88
C ALA A 141 4.70 -14.45 7.47
N ASP A 142 5.66 -14.46 8.39
CA ASP A 142 7.06 -14.26 8.03
C ASP A 142 7.52 -15.47 7.24
N LEU A 143 7.82 -15.28 5.97
CA LEU A 143 8.27 -16.31 5.03
C LEU A 143 9.79 -16.34 4.92
N GLY A 144 10.45 -15.55 5.77
CA GLY A 144 11.90 -15.45 5.84
C GLY A 144 12.57 -16.54 6.67
#